data_4f71f55d330d4db0a0a8bf8387526286
#
_entry.id   4f71f55d330d4db0a0a8bf8387526286
#
_cell.length_a   1.000
_cell.length_b   1.000
_cell.length_c   1.000
_cell.angle_alpha   90.00
_cell.angle_beta   90.00
_cell.angle_gamma   90.00
#
_symmetry.space_group_name_H-M   'P 1'
#
loop_
_entity.id
_entity.type
_entity.pdbx_description
1 polymer ?
#
loop_
_entity_poly.entity_id
_entity_poly.type
_entity_poly.pdbx_seq_one_letter_code
_entity_poly.pdbx_strand_id
1 'polypeptide(L)'
;GGKGALIMTEDCDIQAAVGGIASVWGFHSGQICTAPTRVICHKSIYEETVATLKATSEFMTVGDAREEGTLVGPVITETHRDRVESFIQSGIDDGAEVIVGGERPDRDGYFIAPTLLAGCNPDMHVVKEEAFGPVVVVMSHDGDEHAIELANDSHYGLFSYVYAGNTTRAYDIAQKLESGNVALNTIAPHMYAPFGGFKMSGVGRDRGRWGLEAYSEVQAINWPS
;
A
#
# COMPACT_ATOMS: atom_id res chain seq x y z
N GLY A 1 7.65 0.21 -9.23
CA GLY A 1 6.36 0.52 -8.65
C GLY A 1 5.83 -0.57 -7.75
N GLY A 2 4.71 -0.32 -7.10
CA GLY A 2 4.08 -1.28 -6.21
C GLY A 2 2.58 -1.02 -6.04
N LYS A 3 1.88 -2.06 -5.62
CA LYS A 3 0.47 -2.00 -5.22
C LYS A 3 0.34 -2.75 -3.89
N GLY A 4 0.90 -2.16 -2.83
CA GLY A 4 1.10 -2.80 -1.54
C GLY A 4 -0.19 -3.39 -0.96
N ALA A 5 -0.17 -4.67 -0.61
CA ALA A 5 -1.26 -5.33 0.10
C ALA A 5 -1.02 -5.26 1.60
N LEU A 6 -2.04 -4.88 2.36
CA LEU A 6 -2.05 -4.95 3.82
C LEU A 6 -3.17 -5.89 4.25
N ILE A 7 -2.77 -7.06 4.75
CA ILE A 7 -3.68 -8.07 5.26
C ILE A 7 -3.98 -7.79 6.74
N MET A 8 -5.26 -7.85 7.12
CA MET A 8 -5.73 -7.71 8.50
C MET A 8 -6.53 -8.95 8.87
N THR A 9 -6.02 -9.76 9.79
CA THR A 9 -6.75 -10.91 10.32
C THR A 9 -7.84 -10.46 11.31
N GLU A 10 -8.79 -11.35 11.64
CA GLU A 10 -9.92 -11.05 12.52
C GLU A 10 -9.53 -10.66 13.96
N ASP A 11 -8.32 -11.02 14.37
CA ASP A 11 -7.77 -10.81 15.71
C ASP A 11 -6.68 -9.73 15.76
N CYS A 12 -6.49 -8.97 14.68
CA CYS A 12 -5.46 -7.93 14.61
C CYS A 12 -5.83 -6.68 15.41
N ASP A 13 -4.83 -5.87 15.74
CA ASP A 13 -5.03 -4.52 16.26
C ASP A 13 -5.39 -3.57 15.10
N ILE A 14 -6.70 -3.29 14.96
CA ILE A 14 -7.24 -2.41 13.91
C ILE A 14 -6.67 -1.00 14.01
N GLN A 15 -6.52 -0.46 15.22
CA GLN A 15 -6.00 0.90 15.40
C GLN A 15 -4.54 1.01 14.96
N ALA A 16 -3.71 0.01 15.29
CA ALA A 16 -2.32 -0.04 14.84
C ALA A 16 -2.23 -0.18 13.31
N ALA A 17 -3.05 -1.03 12.69
CA ALA A 17 -3.10 -1.22 11.25
C ALA A 17 -3.53 0.07 10.52
N VAL A 18 -4.64 0.68 10.96
CA VAL A 18 -5.16 1.93 10.38
C VAL A 18 -4.19 3.08 10.59
N GLY A 19 -3.56 3.20 11.77
CA GLY A 19 -2.51 4.19 12.02
C GLY A 19 -1.32 4.03 11.06
N GLY A 20 -0.93 2.79 10.78
CA GLY A 20 0.08 2.46 9.76
C GLY A 20 -0.35 2.91 8.36
N ILE A 21 -1.54 2.56 7.91
CA ILE A 21 -2.09 2.98 6.62
C ILE A 21 -2.12 4.51 6.52
N ALA A 22 -2.68 5.18 7.51
CA ALA A 22 -2.84 6.62 7.54
C ALA A 22 -1.52 7.38 7.43
N SER A 23 -0.47 6.88 8.10
CA SER A 23 0.86 7.50 8.08
C SER A 23 1.49 7.53 6.69
N VAL A 24 1.07 6.65 5.77
CA VAL A 24 1.57 6.57 4.39
C VAL A 24 0.55 7.12 3.40
N TRP A 25 -0.74 7.03 3.71
CA TRP A 25 -1.83 7.53 2.88
C TRP A 25 -1.75 9.05 2.66
N GLY A 26 -1.56 9.82 3.75
CA GLY A 26 -1.36 11.27 3.68
C GLY A 26 0.06 11.68 3.32
N PHE A 27 1.08 10.98 3.85
CA PHE A 27 2.47 11.33 3.64
C PHE A 27 2.86 11.30 2.16
N HIS A 28 3.55 12.34 1.70
CA HIS A 28 3.83 12.58 0.27
C HIS A 28 2.60 12.49 -0.63
N SER A 29 1.40 12.72 -0.08
CA SER A 29 0.13 12.59 -0.84
C SER A 29 -0.05 11.20 -1.44
N GLY A 30 0.36 10.16 -0.70
CA GLY A 30 0.30 8.77 -1.15
C GLY A 30 1.28 8.40 -2.28
N GLN A 31 2.17 9.30 -2.69
CA GLN A 31 3.15 9.07 -3.76
C GLN A 31 4.36 8.28 -3.23
N ILE A 32 4.11 7.05 -2.77
CA ILE A 32 5.10 6.15 -2.17
C ILE A 32 4.92 4.75 -2.74
N CYS A 33 5.98 4.20 -3.34
CA CYS A 33 5.95 2.88 -3.97
C CYS A 33 5.63 1.72 -3.01
N THR A 34 5.91 1.91 -1.70
CA THR A 34 5.60 0.93 -0.66
C THR A 34 4.27 1.19 0.06
N ALA A 35 3.47 2.15 -0.37
CA ALA A 35 2.21 2.48 0.30
C ALA A 35 1.26 1.27 0.36
N PRO A 36 0.65 0.97 1.53
CA PRO A 36 -0.34 -0.09 1.70
C PRO A 36 -1.70 0.36 1.15
N THR A 37 -1.80 0.45 -0.17
CA THR A 37 -2.98 1.00 -0.86
C THR A 37 -4.10 -0.01 -1.06
N ARG A 38 -3.83 -1.32 -0.91
CA ARG A 38 -4.84 -2.38 -0.92
C ARG A 38 -5.00 -2.94 0.49
N VAL A 39 -6.04 -2.54 1.19
CA VAL A 39 -6.42 -3.09 2.49
C VAL A 39 -7.28 -4.32 2.27
N ILE A 40 -6.82 -5.48 2.76
CA ILE A 40 -7.49 -6.78 2.64
C ILE A 40 -7.80 -7.22 4.06
N CYS A 41 -8.99 -6.90 4.56
CA CYS A 41 -9.36 -7.17 5.95
C CYS A 41 -10.36 -8.33 6.06
N HIS A 42 -10.27 -9.07 7.17
CA HIS A 42 -11.22 -10.15 7.42
C HIS A 42 -12.66 -9.60 7.50
N LYS A 43 -13.60 -10.33 6.89
CA LYS A 43 -15.00 -9.89 6.78
C LYS A 43 -15.66 -9.50 8.11
N SER A 44 -15.24 -10.11 9.23
CA SER A 44 -15.80 -9.81 10.55
C SER A 44 -15.40 -8.45 11.11
N ILE A 45 -14.30 -7.86 10.62
CA ILE A 45 -13.80 -6.54 11.04
C ILE A 45 -13.92 -5.49 9.93
N TYR A 46 -14.56 -5.82 8.81
CA TYR A 46 -14.62 -4.97 7.62
C TYR A 46 -15.25 -3.61 7.91
N GLU A 47 -16.46 -3.60 8.50
CA GLU A 47 -17.19 -2.37 8.80
C GLU A 47 -16.44 -1.48 9.81
N GLU A 48 -15.83 -2.09 10.82
CA GLU A 48 -15.03 -1.38 11.80
C GLU A 48 -13.76 -0.79 11.17
N THR A 49 -13.10 -1.54 10.28
CA THR A 49 -11.92 -1.07 9.55
C THR A 49 -12.26 0.13 8.67
N VAL A 50 -13.35 0.05 7.88
CA VAL A 50 -13.80 1.14 7.01
C VAL A 50 -14.16 2.37 7.83
N ALA A 51 -14.91 2.20 8.93
CA ALA A 51 -15.29 3.30 9.82
C ALA A 51 -14.07 3.96 10.46
N THR A 52 -13.07 3.16 10.89
CA THR A 52 -11.83 3.68 11.51
C THR A 52 -10.97 4.42 10.48
N LEU A 53 -10.84 3.92 9.26
CA LEU A 53 -10.15 4.60 8.15
C LEU A 53 -10.84 5.93 7.82
N LYS A 54 -12.18 5.94 7.75
CA LYS A 54 -12.97 7.16 7.52
C LYS A 54 -12.69 8.20 8.61
N ALA A 55 -12.84 7.84 9.88
CA ALA A 55 -12.60 8.74 11.00
C ALA A 55 -11.15 9.28 10.99
N THR A 56 -10.18 8.45 10.65
CA THR A 56 -8.78 8.86 10.57
C THR A 56 -8.53 9.85 9.43
N SER A 57 -9.22 9.71 8.30
CA SER A 57 -9.07 10.63 7.16
C SER A 57 -9.56 12.06 7.47
N GLU A 58 -10.47 12.22 8.41
CA GLU A 58 -10.99 13.53 8.84
C GLU A 58 -9.91 14.42 9.49
N PHE A 59 -8.84 13.79 9.99
CA PHE A 59 -7.67 14.51 10.53
C PHE A 59 -6.60 14.83 9.46
N MET A 60 -6.78 14.39 8.22
CA MET A 60 -5.83 14.60 7.15
C MET A 60 -6.05 15.95 6.46
N THR A 61 -5.48 17.00 7.03
CA THR A 61 -5.57 18.36 6.47
C THR A 61 -4.88 18.44 5.11
N VAL A 62 -5.64 18.76 4.06
CA VAL A 62 -5.11 19.04 2.71
C VAL A 62 -4.72 20.49 2.61
N GLY A 63 -3.46 20.78 2.27
CA GLY A 63 -2.98 22.14 2.25
C GLY A 63 -1.66 22.37 1.54
N ASP A 64 -1.22 23.63 1.51
CA ASP A 64 0.14 23.99 1.09
C ASP A 64 1.14 23.39 2.09
N ALA A 65 2.20 22.75 1.59
CA ALA A 65 3.23 22.14 2.42
C ALA A 65 3.98 23.13 3.33
N ARG A 66 3.84 24.44 3.10
CA ARG A 66 4.40 25.50 3.94
C ARG A 66 3.48 25.91 5.09
N GLU A 67 2.21 25.51 5.05
CA GLU A 67 1.23 25.77 6.11
C GLU A 67 1.40 24.75 7.25
N GLU A 68 1.46 25.25 8.47
CA GLU A 68 1.55 24.39 9.66
C GLU A 68 0.29 23.53 9.78
N GLY A 69 0.47 22.24 10.09
CA GLY A 69 -0.63 21.28 10.22
C GLY A 69 -1.06 20.62 8.91
N THR A 70 -0.51 20.99 7.75
CA THR A 70 -0.75 20.28 6.50
C THR A 70 -0.17 18.86 6.56
N LEU A 71 -1.02 17.86 6.30
CA LEU A 71 -0.62 16.45 6.22
C LEU A 71 -0.59 15.94 4.78
N VAL A 72 -1.46 16.46 3.92
CA VAL A 72 -1.58 16.07 2.51
C VAL A 72 -1.31 17.27 1.64
N GLY A 73 -0.15 17.29 1.00
CA GLY A 73 0.22 18.32 0.03
C GLY A 73 -0.33 18.03 -1.37
N PRO A 74 0.10 18.80 -2.39
CA PRO A 74 -0.24 18.53 -3.78
C PRO A 74 0.51 17.29 -4.31
N VAL A 75 -0.04 16.66 -5.34
CA VAL A 75 0.72 15.71 -6.15
C VAL A 75 1.67 16.46 -7.09
N ILE A 76 2.61 15.75 -7.72
CA ILE A 76 3.77 16.36 -8.37
C ILE A 76 3.42 17.23 -9.60
N THR A 77 2.39 16.87 -10.38
CA THR A 77 1.99 17.59 -11.60
C THR A 77 0.49 17.52 -11.84
N GLU A 78 -0.01 18.40 -12.71
CA GLU A 78 -1.40 18.37 -13.19
C GLU A 78 -1.74 17.04 -13.87
N THR A 79 -0.90 16.60 -14.80
CA THR A 79 -1.10 15.33 -15.50
C THR A 79 -1.19 14.15 -14.53
N HIS A 80 -0.40 14.19 -13.44
CA HIS A 80 -0.44 13.13 -12.44
C HIS A 80 -1.73 13.22 -11.59
N ARG A 81 -2.18 14.42 -11.24
CA ARG A 81 -3.48 14.62 -10.59
C ARG A 81 -4.60 14.02 -11.43
N ASP A 82 -4.66 14.38 -12.70
CA ASP A 82 -5.71 13.92 -13.61
C ASP A 82 -5.66 12.38 -13.79
N ARG A 83 -4.45 11.80 -13.77
CA ARG A 83 -4.28 10.34 -13.76
C ARG A 83 -4.84 9.72 -12.48
N VAL A 84 -4.53 10.25 -11.29
CA VAL A 84 -5.06 9.71 -10.03
C VAL A 84 -6.59 9.84 -9.98
N GLU A 85 -7.14 10.96 -10.42
CA GLU A 85 -8.59 11.16 -10.55
C GLU A 85 -9.22 10.11 -11.48
N SER A 86 -8.56 9.76 -12.59
CA SER A 86 -9.05 8.71 -13.49
C SER A 86 -9.09 7.32 -12.84
N PHE A 87 -8.16 7.03 -11.92
CA PHE A 87 -8.20 5.80 -11.12
C PHE A 87 -9.37 5.78 -10.13
N ILE A 88 -9.62 6.90 -9.46
CA ILE A 88 -10.76 7.04 -8.56
C ILE A 88 -12.06 6.84 -9.35
N GLN A 89 -12.19 7.52 -10.50
CA GLN A 89 -13.37 7.40 -11.36
C GLN A 89 -13.56 5.97 -11.86
N SER A 90 -12.49 5.28 -12.27
CA SER A 90 -12.60 3.88 -12.69
C SER A 90 -13.14 2.98 -11.57
N GLY A 91 -12.72 3.20 -10.32
CA GLY A 91 -13.25 2.46 -9.18
C GLY A 91 -14.75 2.72 -8.96
N ILE A 92 -15.19 3.97 -9.11
CA ILE A 92 -16.60 4.36 -9.02
C ILE A 92 -17.40 3.69 -10.16
N ASP A 93 -16.91 3.74 -11.38
CA ASP A 93 -17.57 3.15 -12.57
C ASP A 93 -17.66 1.61 -12.45
N ASP A 94 -16.67 0.98 -11.81
CA ASP A 94 -16.64 -0.45 -11.50
C ASP A 94 -17.53 -0.83 -10.28
N GLY A 95 -18.13 0.15 -9.60
CA GLY A 95 -19.08 -0.05 -8.50
C GLY A 95 -18.50 0.03 -7.09
N ALA A 96 -17.28 0.54 -6.92
CA ALA A 96 -16.76 0.83 -5.59
C ALA A 96 -17.52 1.98 -4.92
N GLU A 97 -17.71 1.87 -3.60
CA GLU A 97 -18.32 2.91 -2.78
C GLU A 97 -17.28 3.93 -2.34
N VAL A 98 -17.52 5.22 -2.60
CA VAL A 98 -16.69 6.31 -2.08
C VAL A 98 -17.07 6.60 -0.64
N ILE A 99 -16.20 6.25 0.30
CA ILE A 99 -16.43 6.48 1.74
C ILE A 99 -15.99 7.89 2.14
N VAL A 100 -14.85 8.36 1.60
CA VAL A 100 -14.33 9.73 1.75
C VAL A 100 -13.58 10.14 0.50
N GLY A 101 -13.44 11.43 0.26
CA GLY A 101 -12.71 11.99 -0.87
C GLY A 101 -13.46 11.79 -2.19
N GLY A 102 -12.74 11.36 -3.22
CA GLY A 102 -13.30 11.15 -4.56
C GLY A 102 -13.44 12.43 -5.37
N GLU A 103 -13.12 13.57 -4.78
CA GLU A 103 -13.28 14.88 -5.41
C GLU A 103 -12.00 15.73 -5.31
N ARG A 104 -11.94 16.73 -6.16
CA ARG A 104 -10.88 17.74 -6.15
C ARG A 104 -11.20 18.80 -5.10
N PRO A 105 -10.28 19.10 -4.16
CA PRO A 105 -10.45 20.23 -3.26
C PRO A 105 -10.59 21.55 -4.03
N ASP A 106 -11.47 22.44 -3.57
CA ASP A 106 -11.68 23.77 -4.16
C ASP A 106 -10.52 24.72 -3.76
N ARG A 107 -9.37 24.51 -4.41
CA ARG A 107 -8.17 25.33 -4.24
C ARG A 107 -7.24 25.23 -5.45
N ASP A 108 -6.46 26.28 -5.68
CA ASP A 108 -5.46 26.30 -6.74
C ASP A 108 -4.32 25.33 -6.46
N GLY A 109 -3.93 24.53 -7.46
CA GLY A 109 -2.84 23.56 -7.39
C GLY A 109 -3.25 22.14 -7.75
N TYR A 110 -2.34 21.19 -7.54
CA TYR A 110 -2.52 19.79 -7.95
C TYR A 110 -2.96 18.91 -6.77
N PHE A 111 -4.00 19.35 -6.08
CA PHE A 111 -4.50 18.68 -4.89
C PHE A 111 -5.52 17.59 -5.21
N ILE A 112 -5.49 16.54 -4.43
CA ILE A 112 -6.46 15.44 -4.41
C ILE A 112 -6.82 15.18 -2.94
N ALA A 113 -8.09 15.10 -2.64
CA ALA A 113 -8.52 14.69 -1.31
C ALA A 113 -8.12 13.23 -1.03
N PRO A 114 -7.69 12.90 0.21
CA PRO A 114 -7.53 11.51 0.61
C PRO A 114 -8.80 10.73 0.30
N THR A 115 -8.67 9.68 -0.51
CA THR A 115 -9.81 8.95 -1.04
C THR A 115 -9.80 7.51 -0.54
N LEU A 116 -10.93 7.07 0.02
CA LEU A 116 -11.19 5.72 0.47
C LEU A 116 -12.31 5.11 -0.35
N LEU A 117 -12.00 4.01 -1.04
CA LEU A 117 -12.96 3.23 -1.81
C LEU A 117 -13.20 1.89 -1.10
N ALA A 118 -14.46 1.61 -0.81
CA ALA A 118 -14.91 0.35 -0.19
C ALA A 118 -15.70 -0.51 -1.18
N GLY A 119 -15.98 -1.77 -0.81
CA GLY A 119 -16.69 -2.70 -1.68
C GLY A 119 -15.89 -3.09 -2.92
N CYS A 120 -14.57 -2.91 -2.89
CA CYS A 120 -13.72 -3.22 -4.02
C CYS A 120 -13.56 -4.73 -4.21
N ASN A 121 -13.32 -5.15 -5.44
CA ASN A 121 -13.00 -6.52 -5.81
C ASN A 121 -11.70 -6.57 -6.64
N PRO A 122 -11.06 -7.75 -6.77
CA PRO A 122 -9.75 -7.86 -7.42
C PRO A 122 -9.74 -7.50 -8.92
N ASP A 123 -10.90 -7.48 -9.60
CA ASP A 123 -10.95 -7.19 -11.03
C ASP A 123 -10.97 -5.70 -11.37
N MET A 124 -11.25 -4.84 -10.40
CA MET A 124 -11.28 -3.39 -10.57
C MET A 124 -9.91 -2.82 -10.97
N HIS A 125 -9.89 -1.91 -11.95
CA HIS A 125 -8.66 -1.28 -12.40
C HIS A 125 -7.92 -0.54 -11.26
N VAL A 126 -8.65 0.15 -10.40
CA VAL A 126 -8.10 0.86 -9.23
C VAL A 126 -7.45 -0.09 -8.20
N VAL A 127 -7.82 -1.37 -8.18
CA VAL A 127 -7.23 -2.41 -7.33
C VAL A 127 -5.96 -3.00 -7.96
N LYS A 128 -5.95 -3.21 -9.28
CA LYS A 128 -4.83 -3.84 -10.01
C LYS A 128 -3.64 -2.93 -10.21
N GLU A 129 -3.89 -1.65 -10.52
CA GLU A 129 -2.84 -0.74 -10.97
C GLU A 129 -2.44 0.29 -9.90
N GLU A 130 -1.19 0.74 -9.98
CA GLU A 130 -0.62 1.74 -9.07
C GLU A 130 -1.11 3.15 -9.42
N ALA A 131 -2.01 3.71 -8.60
CA ALA A 131 -2.46 5.09 -8.75
C ALA A 131 -1.34 6.09 -8.41
N PHE A 132 -0.48 5.77 -7.43
CA PHE A 132 0.60 6.62 -6.91
C PHE A 132 0.08 7.98 -6.40
N GLY A 133 -0.96 7.92 -5.58
CA GLY A 133 -1.68 9.05 -5.02
C GLY A 133 -2.40 8.68 -3.73
N PRO A 134 -3.13 9.61 -3.09
CA PRO A 134 -3.75 9.39 -1.79
C PRO A 134 -5.05 8.58 -1.91
N VAL A 135 -4.96 7.38 -2.50
CA VAL A 135 -6.11 6.48 -2.74
C VAL A 135 -5.87 5.15 -2.06
N VAL A 136 -6.80 4.76 -1.19
CA VAL A 136 -6.82 3.47 -0.51
C VAL A 136 -8.09 2.71 -0.91
N VAL A 137 -7.95 1.44 -1.24
CA VAL A 137 -9.05 0.53 -1.57
C VAL A 137 -9.19 -0.54 -0.49
N VAL A 138 -10.43 -0.93 -0.16
CA VAL A 138 -10.70 -1.95 0.86
C VAL A 138 -11.46 -3.11 0.23
N MET A 139 -10.92 -4.31 0.46
CA MET A 139 -11.51 -5.60 0.10
C MET A 139 -11.67 -6.47 1.35
N SER A 140 -12.62 -7.39 1.33
CA SER A 140 -12.79 -8.36 2.41
C SER A 140 -12.25 -9.73 2.04
N HIS A 141 -11.78 -10.47 3.05
CA HIS A 141 -11.46 -11.90 2.94
C HIS A 141 -12.18 -12.71 4.02
N ASP A 142 -12.25 -14.03 3.85
CA ASP A 142 -12.92 -14.96 4.77
C ASP A 142 -11.97 -15.96 5.47
N GLY A 143 -10.66 -15.77 5.28
CA GLY A 143 -9.60 -16.57 5.92
C GLY A 143 -8.23 -16.29 5.33
N ASP A 144 -7.18 -16.82 5.96
CA ASP A 144 -5.78 -16.53 5.62
C ASP A 144 -5.42 -16.90 4.18
N GLU A 145 -5.88 -18.06 3.69
CA GLU A 145 -5.57 -18.50 2.31
C GLU A 145 -6.20 -17.56 1.29
N HIS A 146 -7.46 -17.14 1.49
CA HIS A 146 -8.11 -16.16 0.61
C HIS A 146 -7.42 -14.79 0.65
N ALA A 147 -6.98 -14.36 1.84
CA ALA A 147 -6.22 -13.12 1.97
C ALA A 147 -4.88 -13.16 1.20
N ILE A 148 -4.18 -14.30 1.26
CA ILE A 148 -2.93 -14.55 0.54
C ILE A 148 -3.19 -14.54 -0.98
N GLU A 149 -4.25 -15.21 -1.45
CA GLU A 149 -4.65 -15.22 -2.84
C GLU A 149 -4.90 -13.80 -3.36
N LEU A 150 -5.73 -13.01 -2.67
CA LEU A 150 -6.00 -11.63 -3.02
C LEU A 150 -4.74 -10.76 -2.98
N ALA A 151 -3.85 -10.95 -2.01
CA ALA A 151 -2.62 -10.19 -1.92
C ALA A 151 -1.67 -10.49 -3.09
N ASN A 152 -1.58 -11.75 -3.50
CA ASN A 152 -0.73 -12.21 -4.58
C ASN A 152 -1.32 -11.97 -5.99
N ASP A 153 -2.63 -11.71 -6.10
CA ASP A 153 -3.28 -11.34 -7.37
C ASP A 153 -2.91 -9.89 -7.77
N SER A 154 -1.67 -9.73 -8.19
CA SER A 154 -1.10 -8.46 -8.63
C SER A 154 0.11 -8.71 -9.52
N HIS A 155 0.31 -7.83 -10.49
CA HIS A 155 1.55 -7.78 -11.28
C HIS A 155 2.75 -7.24 -10.48
N TYR A 156 2.49 -6.62 -9.34
CA TYR A 156 3.50 -6.07 -8.44
C TYR A 156 3.83 -7.03 -7.29
N GLY A 157 4.94 -6.78 -6.63
CA GLY A 157 5.37 -7.52 -5.46
C GLY A 157 6.51 -6.79 -4.75
N LEU A 158 6.34 -5.47 -4.46
CA LEU A 158 7.38 -4.68 -3.82
C LEU A 158 7.36 -4.82 -2.31
N PHE A 159 6.22 -4.50 -1.71
CA PHE A 159 6.05 -4.48 -0.27
C PHE A 159 4.63 -4.91 0.12
N SER A 160 4.53 -5.79 1.11
CA SER A 160 3.26 -6.21 1.72
C SER A 160 3.34 -6.12 3.24
N TYR A 161 2.19 -6.13 3.87
CA TYR A 161 2.03 -5.96 5.31
C TYR A 161 1.05 -6.98 5.85
N VAL A 162 1.31 -7.51 7.05
CA VAL A 162 0.40 -8.44 7.72
C VAL A 162 0.20 -7.99 9.15
N TYR A 163 -1.03 -7.68 9.50
CA TYR A 163 -1.46 -7.42 10.87
C TYR A 163 -2.29 -8.59 11.37
N ALA A 164 -1.82 -9.23 12.43
CA ALA A 164 -2.46 -10.38 13.06
C ALA A 164 -2.30 -10.29 14.58
N GLY A 165 -3.16 -10.96 15.32
CA GLY A 165 -3.15 -10.97 16.79
C GLY A 165 -1.88 -11.57 17.39
N ASN A 166 -1.13 -12.36 16.62
CA ASN A 166 0.17 -12.86 17.04
C ASN A 166 1.18 -12.92 15.87
N THR A 167 2.45 -12.78 16.20
CA THR A 167 3.54 -12.70 15.22
C THR A 167 3.77 -14.02 14.47
N THR A 168 3.48 -15.18 15.08
CA THR A 168 3.65 -16.48 14.42
C THR A 168 2.69 -16.60 13.24
N ARG A 169 1.39 -16.30 13.44
CA ARG A 169 0.40 -16.30 12.36
C ARG A 169 0.78 -15.29 11.27
N ALA A 170 1.18 -14.07 11.67
CA ALA A 170 1.64 -13.07 10.72
C ALA A 170 2.82 -13.57 9.87
N TYR A 171 3.77 -14.28 10.49
CA TYR A 171 4.92 -14.84 9.80
C TYR A 171 4.52 -15.98 8.83
N ASP A 172 3.60 -16.86 9.24
CA ASP A 172 3.12 -17.96 8.39
C ASP A 172 2.41 -17.44 7.13
N ILE A 173 1.63 -16.37 7.27
CA ILE A 173 1.02 -15.67 6.13
C ILE A 173 2.12 -15.05 5.26
N ALA A 174 3.06 -14.31 5.86
CA ALA A 174 4.11 -13.58 5.16
C ALA A 174 4.98 -14.48 4.27
N GLN A 175 5.27 -15.71 4.70
CA GLN A 175 6.06 -16.65 3.91
C GLN A 175 5.41 -17.05 2.57
N LYS A 176 4.10 -16.87 2.44
CA LYS A 176 3.33 -17.21 1.24
C LYS A 176 3.11 -15.99 0.32
N LEU A 177 3.52 -14.79 0.75
CA LEU A 177 3.34 -13.57 -0.02
C LEU A 177 4.45 -13.40 -1.06
N GLU A 178 4.06 -13.11 -2.28
CA GLU A 178 4.95 -12.84 -3.41
C GLU A 178 5.41 -11.38 -3.43
N SER A 179 6.05 -10.96 -2.35
CA SER A 179 6.58 -9.61 -2.15
C SER A 179 8.04 -9.66 -1.71
N GLY A 180 8.83 -8.73 -2.22
CA GLY A 180 10.25 -8.64 -1.87
C GLY A 180 10.48 -8.19 -0.42
N ASN A 181 9.50 -7.54 0.18
CA ASN A 181 9.49 -7.14 1.58
C ASN A 181 8.11 -7.42 2.19
N VAL A 182 8.09 -7.91 3.42
CA VAL A 182 6.86 -8.06 4.21
C VAL A 182 7.11 -7.58 5.61
N ALA A 183 6.29 -6.64 6.09
CA ALA A 183 6.33 -6.16 7.47
C ALA A 183 5.20 -6.78 8.30
N LEU A 184 5.49 -7.14 9.55
CA LEU A 184 4.57 -7.83 10.46
C LEU A 184 4.20 -6.90 11.61
N ASN A 185 2.91 -6.59 11.75
CA ASN A 185 2.35 -5.68 12.77
C ASN A 185 3.06 -4.31 12.84
N THR A 186 3.60 -3.86 11.70
CA THR A 186 4.27 -2.56 11.55
C THR A 186 4.29 -2.17 10.07
N ILE A 187 4.49 -0.88 9.79
CA ILE A 187 4.79 -0.39 8.43
C ILE A 187 6.27 -0.03 8.25
N ALA A 188 7.05 -0.06 9.33
CA ALA A 188 8.43 0.39 9.30
C ALA A 188 9.34 -0.63 8.57
N PRO A 189 10.07 -0.22 7.51
CA PRO A 189 11.05 -1.07 6.88
C PRO A 189 12.30 -1.17 7.75
N HIS A 190 12.95 -2.35 7.74
CA HIS A 190 14.26 -2.49 8.37
C HIS A 190 15.35 -1.95 7.44
N MET A 191 16.11 -0.94 7.89
CA MET A 191 17.04 -0.19 7.05
C MET A 191 18.20 -1.03 6.45
N TYR A 192 18.60 -2.11 7.10
CA TYR A 192 19.66 -3.00 6.63
C TYR A 192 19.16 -4.26 5.95
N ALA A 193 17.85 -4.47 5.90
CA ALA A 193 17.27 -5.57 5.15
C ALA A 193 17.35 -5.30 3.64
N PRO A 194 17.46 -6.34 2.80
CA PRO A 194 17.43 -6.17 1.36
C PRO A 194 16.12 -5.55 0.92
N PHE A 195 16.19 -4.55 0.04
CA PHE A 195 15.04 -3.88 -0.53
C PHE A 195 14.94 -4.17 -2.03
N GLY A 196 13.78 -4.55 -2.49
CA GLY A 196 13.50 -4.82 -3.90
C GLY A 196 12.21 -5.59 -4.06
N GLY A 197 11.79 -5.81 -5.29
CA GLY A 197 10.50 -6.38 -5.63
C GLY A 197 10.56 -7.79 -6.21
N PHE A 198 9.39 -8.39 -6.30
CA PHE A 198 9.07 -9.55 -7.11
C PHE A 198 8.30 -9.07 -8.35
N LYS A 199 8.11 -9.95 -9.32
CA LYS A 199 7.27 -9.69 -10.50
C LYS A 199 7.70 -8.39 -11.22
N MET A 200 6.75 -7.56 -11.62
CA MET A 200 7.02 -6.29 -12.31
C MET A 200 7.54 -5.17 -11.38
N SER A 201 7.58 -5.39 -10.07
CA SER A 201 8.23 -4.43 -9.16
C SER A 201 9.75 -4.39 -9.30
N GLY A 202 10.34 -5.33 -10.03
CA GLY A 202 11.72 -5.30 -10.45
C GLY A 202 12.54 -6.51 -10.00
N VAL A 203 13.80 -6.50 -10.39
CA VAL A 203 14.80 -7.53 -10.07
C VAL A 203 15.92 -6.93 -9.22
N GLY A 204 16.71 -7.81 -8.60
CA GLY A 204 17.80 -7.38 -7.72
C GLY A 204 17.34 -6.94 -6.34
N ARG A 205 18.33 -6.59 -5.52
CA ARG A 205 18.09 -6.08 -4.16
C ARG A 205 19.06 -4.95 -3.88
N ASP A 206 18.54 -3.88 -3.31
CA ASP A 206 19.30 -2.77 -2.75
C ASP A 206 19.44 -2.93 -1.22
N ARG A 207 20.25 -2.11 -0.60
CA ARG A 207 20.53 -2.06 0.84
C ARG A 207 21.31 -3.27 1.40
N GLY A 208 21.95 -3.03 2.54
CA GLY A 208 22.73 -4.04 3.23
C GLY A 208 23.78 -4.71 2.36
N ARG A 209 24.07 -5.97 2.65
CA ARG A 209 25.04 -6.77 1.91
C ARG A 209 24.64 -6.95 0.43
N TRP A 210 23.37 -7.17 0.16
CA TRP A 210 22.88 -7.43 -1.19
C TRP A 210 23.02 -6.21 -2.12
N GLY A 211 22.78 -5.00 -1.60
CA GLY A 211 23.02 -3.78 -2.36
C GLY A 211 24.51 -3.60 -2.66
N LEU A 212 25.38 -3.95 -1.71
CA LEU A 212 26.84 -3.87 -1.93
C LEU A 212 27.32 -4.89 -2.98
N GLU A 213 26.79 -6.11 -2.96
CA GLU A 213 27.12 -7.17 -3.92
C GLU A 213 26.77 -6.78 -5.35
N ALA A 214 25.76 -5.94 -5.58
CA ALA A 214 25.37 -5.44 -6.91
C ALA A 214 26.44 -4.56 -7.57
N TYR A 215 27.41 -4.05 -6.81
CA TYR A 215 28.54 -3.27 -7.31
C TYR A 215 29.83 -4.10 -7.42
N SER A 216 29.72 -5.42 -7.33
CA SER A 216 30.86 -6.36 -7.38
C SER A 216 30.65 -7.37 -8.48
N GLU A 217 31.77 -7.82 -9.09
CA GLU A 217 31.76 -8.87 -10.09
C GLU A 217 32.29 -10.18 -9.49
N VAL A 218 31.68 -11.29 -9.89
CA VAL A 218 32.11 -12.63 -9.48
C VAL A 218 33.04 -13.21 -10.55
N GLN A 219 34.28 -13.54 -10.18
CA GLN A 219 35.25 -14.18 -11.05
C GLN A 219 35.52 -15.61 -10.60
N ALA A 220 35.42 -16.56 -11.53
CA ALA A 220 35.86 -17.94 -11.31
C ALA A 220 37.26 -18.16 -11.86
N ILE A 221 38.19 -18.66 -11.02
CA ILE A 221 39.53 -19.05 -11.43
C ILE A 221 39.63 -20.58 -11.35
N ASN A 222 39.86 -21.23 -12.48
CA ASN A 222 39.95 -22.67 -12.57
C ASN A 222 41.42 -23.06 -12.81
N TRP A 223 41.88 -24.12 -12.16
CA TRP A 223 43.21 -24.71 -12.36
C TRP A 223 43.11 -26.23 -12.47
N PRO A 224 44.09 -26.91 -13.14
CA PRO A 224 44.11 -28.37 -13.21
C PRO A 224 44.16 -29.00 -11.82
N SER A 225 43.40 -30.06 -11.61
CA SER A 225 43.43 -30.93 -10.40
C SER A 225 44.64 -31.82 -10.36
#